data_2bfd31562146d9078069d2528a374def
#
_entry.id   2bfd31562146d9078069d2528a374def
#
_cell.length_a   1.000
_cell.length_b   1.000
_cell.length_c   1.000
_cell.angle_alpha   90.00
_cell.angle_beta   90.00
_cell.angle_gamma   90.00
#
_symmetry.space_group_name_H-M   'P 1'
#
loop_
_entity.id
_entity.type
_entity.pdbx_description
1 polymer ?
#
loop_
_entity_poly.entity_id
_entity_poly.type
_entity_poly.pdbx_seq_one_letter_code
_entity_poly.pdbx_strand_id
1 'polypeptide(L)'
;MLKAIFQKAPLTEVICGVEFNAPDFSSVHFGMYWQEIRERFPTFPTDRPPIGEIPVLPFLPKLRRVWFQSADKQKLIQLQADKFLYNWRKLDENDQYPHFQEVYQAFEGEWQKFQTWWSDIQKSNPPSFSEPEFQSFLRFLQPIRYELTYINQIDVSLGWSNPGEHQKVFNFIGRSWESCTLGQPALQNTNLEFVLPNGLGTLSVVVSQAMKLDETPLLFCELTARSPDARVELSRWFEAAHQNVVQTFIDLLQEDIKKIWGLQWLEQ
;
A
#
# COMPACT_ATOMS: atom_id res chain seq x y z
N MET A 1 -12.03 4.15 -22.11
CA MET A 1 -10.60 3.94 -21.76
C MET A 1 -10.36 2.44 -21.71
N LEU A 2 -9.21 1.93 -22.24
CA LEU A 2 -8.95 0.49 -22.19
C LEU A 2 -8.59 0.10 -20.74
N LYS A 3 -9.19 -0.98 -20.24
CA LYS A 3 -8.93 -1.54 -18.92
C LYS A 3 -8.11 -2.82 -19.08
N ALA A 4 -6.95 -2.89 -18.45
CA ALA A 4 -6.12 -4.09 -18.44
C ALA A 4 -6.61 -5.07 -17.36
N ILE A 5 -6.75 -6.34 -17.74
CA ILE A 5 -7.10 -7.43 -16.84
C ILE A 5 -6.16 -8.61 -17.09
N PHE A 6 -5.66 -9.20 -16.00
CA PHE A 6 -4.93 -10.46 -16.04
C PHE A 6 -5.84 -11.59 -15.56
N GLN A 7 -5.90 -12.70 -16.31
CA GLN A 7 -6.63 -13.90 -15.88
C GLN A 7 -5.96 -14.57 -14.67
N LYS A 8 -4.62 -14.52 -14.61
CA LYS A 8 -3.80 -14.99 -13.50
C LYS A 8 -2.96 -13.83 -12.97
N ALA A 9 -3.61 -12.92 -12.25
CA ALA A 9 -2.92 -11.76 -11.69
C ALA A 9 -1.99 -12.18 -10.53
N PRO A 10 -0.74 -11.70 -10.51
CA PRO A 10 0.17 -11.90 -9.37
C PRO A 10 -0.18 -11.02 -8.18
N LEU A 11 -1.17 -10.15 -8.33
CA LEU A 11 -1.58 -9.17 -7.33
C LEU A 11 -2.13 -9.86 -6.08
N THR A 12 -1.52 -9.57 -4.93
CA THR A 12 -1.91 -10.14 -3.64
C THR A 12 -2.37 -9.09 -2.64
N GLU A 13 -2.01 -7.80 -2.83
CA GLU A 13 -2.43 -6.76 -1.91
C GLU A 13 -2.51 -5.40 -2.64
N VAL A 14 -3.53 -4.62 -2.28
CA VAL A 14 -3.67 -3.21 -2.67
C VAL A 14 -3.83 -2.39 -1.39
N ILE A 15 -3.02 -1.35 -1.26
CA ILE A 15 -2.98 -0.47 -0.09
C ILE A 15 -3.27 0.95 -0.53
N CYS A 16 -4.33 1.54 -0.01
CA CYS A 16 -4.63 2.95 -0.14
C CYS A 16 -4.30 3.65 1.19
N GLY A 17 -3.58 4.76 1.15
CA GLY A 17 -3.09 5.41 2.35
C GLY A 17 -3.11 6.93 2.32
N VAL A 18 -3.22 7.51 3.52
CA VAL A 18 -3.06 8.95 3.79
C VAL A 18 -2.04 9.13 4.90
N GLU A 19 -1.02 9.93 4.65
CA GLU A 19 -0.24 10.55 5.71
C GLU A 19 -0.98 11.78 6.19
N PHE A 20 -1.04 11.98 7.51
CA PHE A 20 -1.75 13.09 8.11
C PHE A 20 -1.00 13.67 9.30
N ASN A 21 -1.35 14.89 9.67
CA ASN A 21 -0.87 15.51 10.90
C ASN A 21 -1.97 15.43 11.97
N ALA A 22 -1.62 14.85 13.14
CA ALA A 22 -2.47 14.75 14.33
C ALA A 22 -1.57 14.89 15.58
N PRO A 23 -1.16 16.11 15.96
CA PRO A 23 -0.14 16.32 17.00
C PRO A 23 -0.50 15.73 18.36
N ASP A 24 -1.80 15.62 18.68
CA ASP A 24 -2.27 15.06 19.94
C ASP A 24 -2.55 13.55 19.90
N PHE A 25 -2.23 12.86 18.79
CA PHE A 25 -2.47 11.43 18.67
C PHE A 25 -1.56 10.66 19.62
N SER A 26 -2.16 9.81 20.45
CA SER A 26 -1.47 9.03 21.47
C SER A 26 -1.87 7.55 21.44
N SER A 27 -1.19 6.70 22.20
CA SER A 27 -1.46 5.27 22.29
C SER A 27 -2.90 4.94 22.73
N VAL A 28 -3.53 5.81 23.53
CA VAL A 28 -4.92 5.63 23.98
C VAL A 28 -5.89 5.65 22.80
N HIS A 29 -5.62 6.48 21.78
CA HIS A 29 -6.50 6.64 20.62
C HIS A 29 -6.62 5.36 19.79
N PHE A 30 -5.62 4.47 19.76
CA PHE A 30 -5.77 3.17 19.10
C PHE A 30 -6.89 2.32 19.70
N GLY A 31 -6.94 2.25 21.04
CA GLY A 31 -7.99 1.51 21.74
C GLY A 31 -9.37 2.13 21.55
N MET A 32 -9.45 3.46 21.62
CA MET A 32 -10.70 4.20 21.39
C MET A 32 -11.20 4.00 19.95
N TYR A 33 -10.30 4.08 18.98
CA TYR A 33 -10.66 3.84 17.58
C TYR A 33 -11.12 2.40 17.32
N TRP A 34 -10.48 1.41 17.95
CA TRP A 34 -10.94 0.03 17.85
C TRP A 34 -12.36 -0.17 18.39
N GLN A 35 -12.74 0.49 19.47
CA GLN A 35 -14.12 0.45 19.97
C GLN A 35 -15.13 0.96 18.93
N GLU A 36 -14.74 1.96 18.14
CA GLU A 36 -15.58 2.53 17.08
C GLU A 36 -15.76 1.59 15.88
N ILE A 37 -14.71 0.82 15.54
CA ILE A 37 -14.69 0.01 14.30
C ILE A 37 -14.87 -1.48 14.53
N ARG A 38 -14.92 -1.98 15.78
CA ARG A 38 -14.86 -3.41 16.13
C ARG A 38 -15.97 -4.28 15.50
N GLU A 39 -17.11 -3.71 15.13
CA GLU A 39 -18.15 -4.45 14.41
C GLU A 39 -17.72 -4.82 12.99
N ARG A 40 -16.93 -3.98 12.35
CA ARG A 40 -16.40 -4.21 10.99
C ARG A 40 -15.03 -4.89 11.02
N PHE A 41 -14.24 -4.62 12.06
CA PHE A 41 -12.89 -5.16 12.27
C PHE A 41 -12.79 -5.84 13.65
N PRO A 42 -13.44 -7.01 13.82
CA PRO A 42 -13.60 -7.67 15.13
C PRO A 42 -12.34 -8.34 15.64
N THR A 43 -11.36 -8.61 14.81
CA THR A 43 -10.11 -9.25 15.21
C THR A 43 -9.36 -8.41 16.23
N PHE A 44 -8.86 -9.03 17.31
CA PHE A 44 -8.11 -8.32 18.33
C PHE A 44 -6.92 -7.57 17.69
N PRO A 45 -6.74 -6.27 18.00
CA PRO A 45 -5.71 -5.47 17.38
C PRO A 45 -4.29 -6.02 17.64
N THR A 46 -3.42 -5.93 16.66
CA THR A 46 -2.03 -6.38 16.78
C THR A 46 -1.05 -5.26 16.52
N ASP A 47 -0.05 -5.15 17.41
CA ASP A 47 1.06 -4.22 17.25
C ASP A 47 2.01 -4.63 16.12
N ARG A 48 2.50 -3.65 15.39
CA ARG A 48 3.51 -3.80 14.33
C ARG A 48 4.57 -2.72 14.42
N PRO A 49 5.77 -2.94 13.87
CA PRO A 49 6.73 -1.87 13.69
C PRO A 49 6.14 -0.73 12.84
N PRO A 50 6.49 0.53 13.13
CA PRO A 50 6.05 1.66 12.30
C PRO A 50 6.64 1.60 10.89
N ILE A 51 5.95 2.21 9.93
CA ILE A 51 6.44 2.39 8.56
C ILE A 51 7.03 3.79 8.43
N GLY A 52 8.22 3.89 7.87
CA GLY A 52 8.94 5.14 7.65
C GLY A 52 9.69 5.64 8.88
N GLU A 53 10.28 6.81 8.75
CA GLU A 53 10.98 7.49 9.84
C GLU A 53 9.97 8.27 10.68
N ILE A 54 9.75 7.83 11.92
CA ILE A 54 9.02 8.64 12.89
C ILE A 54 10.02 9.59 13.53
N PRO A 55 9.74 10.92 13.56
CA PRO A 55 10.55 11.86 14.30
C PRO A 55 10.69 11.38 15.75
N VAL A 56 11.90 11.06 16.15
CA VAL A 56 12.18 10.63 17.51
C VAL A 56 12.20 11.87 18.41
N LEU A 57 11.07 12.15 19.02
CA LEU A 57 11.08 13.05 20.18
C LEU A 57 11.70 12.28 21.34
N PRO A 58 12.81 12.75 21.95
CA PRO A 58 13.62 11.96 22.89
C PRO A 58 12.86 11.49 24.12
N PHE A 59 11.69 12.04 24.41
CA PHE A 59 10.92 11.81 25.64
C PHE A 59 9.57 11.12 25.44
N LEU A 60 9.17 10.82 24.18
CA LEU A 60 7.91 10.12 23.91
C LEU A 60 8.20 8.70 23.40
N PRO A 61 7.50 7.68 23.92
CA PRO A 61 7.60 6.34 23.36
C PRO A 61 7.16 6.36 21.89
N LYS A 62 7.93 5.68 21.04
CA LYS A 62 7.54 5.49 19.62
C LYS A 62 6.20 4.77 19.58
N LEU A 63 5.16 5.45 19.08
CA LEU A 63 3.89 4.80 18.85
C LEU A 63 4.07 3.73 17.78
N ARG A 64 3.54 2.54 18.07
CA ARG A 64 3.55 1.45 17.10
C ARG A 64 2.47 1.63 16.07
N ARG A 65 2.56 0.91 14.98
CA ARG A 65 1.50 0.73 14.01
C ARG A 65 0.57 -0.37 14.52
N VAL A 66 -0.74 -0.11 14.51
CA VAL A 66 -1.75 -1.07 14.96
C VAL A 66 -2.55 -1.57 13.77
N TRP A 67 -2.74 -2.87 13.71
CA TRP A 67 -3.53 -3.56 12.69
C TRP A 67 -4.91 -3.91 13.22
N PHE A 68 -5.95 -3.49 12.48
CA PHE A 68 -7.33 -3.86 12.71
C PHE A 68 -7.82 -4.66 11.49
N GLN A 69 -8.19 -5.93 11.70
CA GLN A 69 -8.52 -6.85 10.62
C GLN A 69 -10.00 -7.21 10.64
N SER A 70 -10.61 -7.30 9.46
CA SER A 70 -11.94 -7.89 9.26
C SER A 70 -11.97 -9.37 9.69
N ALA A 71 -13.16 -9.95 9.86
CA ALA A 71 -13.32 -11.34 10.29
C ALA A 71 -12.66 -12.33 9.30
N ASP A 72 -12.78 -12.07 8.00
CA ASP A 72 -12.15 -12.85 6.92
C ASP A 72 -10.66 -12.52 6.72
N LYS A 73 -10.15 -11.49 7.42
CA LYS A 73 -8.77 -10.95 7.31
C LYS A 73 -8.39 -10.39 5.94
N GLN A 74 -9.31 -10.32 4.99
CA GLN A 74 -9.05 -9.75 3.67
C GLN A 74 -8.92 -8.22 3.70
N LYS A 75 -9.63 -7.58 4.64
CA LYS A 75 -9.59 -6.14 4.85
C LYS A 75 -8.78 -5.82 6.10
N LEU A 76 -7.92 -4.83 5.99
CA LEU A 76 -7.02 -4.43 7.07
C LEU A 76 -6.92 -2.91 7.12
N ILE A 77 -7.21 -2.31 8.28
CA ILE A 77 -6.80 -0.94 8.57
C ILE A 77 -5.48 -1.00 9.34
N GLN A 78 -4.49 -0.25 8.87
CA GLN A 78 -3.24 -0.02 9.58
C GLN A 78 -3.22 1.44 10.03
N LEU A 79 -3.22 1.65 11.34
CA LEU A 79 -3.19 2.98 11.92
C LEU A 79 -1.85 3.22 12.62
N GLN A 80 -1.25 4.35 12.32
CA GLN A 80 -0.05 4.89 12.94
C GLN A 80 -0.36 6.33 13.36
N ALA A 81 0.49 6.96 14.16
CA ALA A 81 0.26 8.33 14.62
C ALA A 81 0.10 9.36 13.48
N ASP A 82 0.70 9.06 12.34
CA ASP A 82 0.80 9.92 11.17
C ASP A 82 0.30 9.27 9.86
N LYS A 83 -0.21 8.03 9.92
CA LYS A 83 -0.65 7.29 8.73
C LYS A 83 -1.93 6.49 8.98
N PHE A 84 -2.82 6.56 8.02
CA PHE A 84 -3.99 5.69 7.89
C PHE A 84 -3.88 4.93 6.59
N LEU A 85 -3.78 3.59 6.65
CA LEU A 85 -3.72 2.72 5.49
C LEU A 85 -4.89 1.75 5.52
N TYR A 86 -5.49 1.52 4.37
CA TYR A 86 -6.51 0.50 4.16
C TYR A 86 -6.01 -0.49 3.11
N ASN A 87 -6.03 -1.78 3.46
CA ASN A 87 -5.54 -2.84 2.59
C ASN A 87 -6.69 -3.77 2.20
N TRP A 88 -6.75 -4.12 0.93
CA TRP A 88 -7.33 -5.37 0.47
C TRP A 88 -6.21 -6.40 0.29
N ARG A 89 -6.45 -7.66 0.71
CA ARG A 89 -5.46 -8.74 0.64
C ARG A 89 -6.07 -10.00 0.07
N LYS A 90 -5.35 -10.65 -0.83
CA LYS A 90 -5.60 -12.02 -1.26
C LYS A 90 -4.93 -12.95 -0.26
N LEU A 91 -5.68 -13.79 0.44
CA LEU A 91 -5.18 -14.73 1.44
C LEU A 91 -5.24 -16.17 0.93
N ASP A 92 -6.16 -16.45 0.00
CA ASP A 92 -6.40 -17.76 -0.61
C ASP A 92 -6.39 -17.64 -2.14
N GLU A 93 -6.12 -18.75 -2.83
CA GLU A 93 -6.12 -18.78 -4.30
C GLU A 93 -7.49 -18.44 -4.91
N ASN A 94 -8.57 -18.76 -4.20
CA ASN A 94 -9.95 -18.49 -4.62
C ASN A 94 -10.38 -17.04 -4.39
N ASP A 95 -9.62 -16.26 -3.62
CA ASP A 95 -9.93 -14.87 -3.38
C ASP A 95 -9.80 -14.06 -4.68
N GLN A 96 -10.89 -13.38 -5.04
CA GLN A 96 -10.93 -12.56 -6.23
C GLN A 96 -10.64 -11.11 -5.90
N TYR A 97 -9.84 -10.48 -6.72
CA TYR A 97 -9.61 -9.05 -6.63
C TYR A 97 -10.90 -8.28 -7.00
N PRO A 98 -11.46 -7.46 -6.07
CA PRO A 98 -12.73 -6.78 -6.30
C PRO A 98 -12.63 -5.57 -7.23
N HIS A 99 -11.49 -5.40 -7.89
CA HIS A 99 -11.10 -4.22 -8.66
C HIS A 99 -10.78 -2.98 -7.82
N PHE A 100 -9.98 -2.11 -8.40
CA PHE A 100 -9.48 -0.91 -7.71
C PHE A 100 -10.60 -0.02 -7.19
N GLN A 101 -11.66 0.19 -7.97
CA GLN A 101 -12.75 1.09 -7.59
C GLN A 101 -13.43 0.68 -6.28
N GLU A 102 -13.64 -0.62 -6.06
CA GLU A 102 -14.24 -1.12 -4.84
C GLU A 102 -13.28 -1.00 -3.64
N VAL A 103 -11.98 -1.27 -3.85
CA VAL A 103 -10.96 -1.08 -2.80
C VAL A 103 -10.87 0.40 -2.42
N TYR A 104 -10.85 1.29 -3.41
CA TYR A 104 -10.79 2.73 -3.18
C TYR A 104 -12.04 3.25 -2.44
N GLN A 105 -13.25 2.85 -2.86
CA GLN A 105 -14.49 3.25 -2.18
C GLN A 105 -14.54 2.77 -0.72
N ALA A 106 -14.06 1.55 -0.46
CA ALA A 106 -13.96 1.03 0.91
C ALA A 106 -12.95 1.83 1.73
N PHE A 107 -11.78 2.13 1.17
CA PHE A 107 -10.78 3.00 1.80
C PHE A 107 -11.36 4.39 2.10
N GLU A 108 -11.94 5.06 1.11
CA GLU A 108 -12.49 6.40 1.24
C GLU A 108 -13.54 6.45 2.35
N GLY A 109 -14.46 5.47 2.38
CA GLY A 109 -15.46 5.36 3.43
C GLY A 109 -14.88 5.17 4.83
N GLU A 110 -13.84 4.34 5.00
CA GLU A 110 -13.18 4.16 6.29
C GLU A 110 -12.33 5.38 6.68
N TRP A 111 -11.69 6.05 5.72
CA TRP A 111 -10.96 7.30 5.96
C TRP A 111 -11.90 8.43 6.43
N GLN A 112 -13.06 8.61 5.79
CA GLN A 112 -14.07 9.60 6.20
C GLN A 112 -14.59 9.32 7.62
N LYS A 113 -14.85 8.05 7.96
CA LYS A 113 -15.25 7.66 9.32
C LYS A 113 -14.15 7.97 10.34
N PHE A 114 -12.89 7.72 10.02
CA PHE A 114 -11.75 8.05 10.87
C PHE A 114 -11.65 9.56 11.12
N GLN A 115 -11.81 10.38 10.08
CA GLN A 115 -11.82 11.84 10.20
C GLN A 115 -12.98 12.35 11.09
N THR A 116 -14.17 11.79 10.92
CA THR A 116 -15.34 12.12 11.71
C THR A 116 -15.11 11.76 13.18
N TRP A 117 -14.71 10.53 13.45
CA TRP A 117 -14.40 10.06 14.79
C TRP A 117 -13.33 10.94 15.47
N TRP A 118 -12.26 11.27 14.77
CA TRP A 118 -11.21 12.15 15.33
C TRP A 118 -11.75 13.54 15.66
N SER A 119 -12.54 14.12 14.75
CA SER A 119 -13.19 15.43 15.00
C SER A 119 -14.07 15.41 16.25
N ASP A 120 -14.83 14.33 16.48
CA ASP A 120 -15.72 14.21 17.63
C ASP A 120 -14.95 14.00 18.94
N ILE A 121 -13.85 13.25 18.91
CA ILE A 121 -12.91 13.13 20.06
C ILE A 121 -12.34 14.50 20.43
N GLN A 122 -11.90 15.28 19.44
CA GLN A 122 -11.32 16.62 19.69
C GLN A 122 -12.36 17.62 20.23
N LYS A 123 -13.62 17.55 19.80
CA LYS A 123 -14.72 18.37 20.35
C LYS A 123 -15.02 18.01 21.81
N SER A 124 -14.97 16.72 22.14
CA SER A 124 -15.27 16.22 23.48
C SER A 124 -14.14 16.48 24.49
N ASN A 125 -12.91 16.63 24.02
CA ASN A 125 -11.71 16.87 24.82
C ASN A 125 -10.93 18.06 24.25
N PRO A 126 -11.42 19.30 24.43
CA PRO A 126 -10.72 20.46 23.89
C PRO A 126 -9.35 20.60 24.56
N PRO A 127 -8.28 20.86 23.79
CA PRO A 127 -6.94 21.07 24.35
C PRO A 127 -6.93 22.22 25.33
N SER A 128 -6.11 22.09 26.37
CA SER A 128 -6.02 23.06 27.48
C SER A 128 -5.40 24.42 27.10
N PHE A 129 -5.02 24.62 25.84
CA PHE A 129 -4.38 25.85 25.35
C PHE A 129 -5.41 26.86 24.84
N SER A 130 -5.29 28.09 25.31
CA SER A 130 -6.29 29.16 25.21
C SER A 130 -6.22 30.06 23.98
N GLU A 131 -5.44 29.75 22.95
CA GLU A 131 -5.37 30.58 21.74
C GLU A 131 -6.35 30.11 20.66
N PRO A 132 -7.38 30.93 20.31
CA PRO A 132 -8.45 30.50 19.38
C PRO A 132 -7.99 30.18 17.96
N GLU A 133 -6.95 30.83 17.46
CA GLU A 133 -6.41 30.59 16.12
C GLU A 133 -5.65 29.26 16.03
N PHE A 134 -4.93 28.91 17.08
CA PHE A 134 -4.21 27.62 17.16
C PHE A 134 -5.18 26.44 17.33
N GLN A 135 -6.30 26.64 18.03
CA GLN A 135 -7.33 25.62 18.23
C GLN A 135 -8.07 25.24 16.94
N SER A 136 -8.22 26.15 15.97
CA SER A 136 -8.86 25.81 14.70
C SER A 136 -7.98 24.92 13.83
N PHE A 137 -6.66 25.09 13.91
CA PHE A 137 -5.67 24.32 13.14
C PHE A 137 -5.46 22.89 13.66
N LEU A 138 -5.61 22.69 14.98
CA LEU A 138 -5.36 21.38 15.63
C LEU A 138 -6.56 20.42 15.57
N ARG A 139 -7.76 20.91 15.27
CA ARG A 139 -8.99 20.11 15.34
C ARG A 139 -9.24 19.19 14.15
N PHE A 140 -8.56 19.41 13.05
CA PHE A 140 -8.78 18.61 11.84
C PHE A 140 -7.56 17.77 11.54
N LEU A 141 -7.78 16.50 11.20
CA LEU A 141 -6.77 15.72 10.53
C LEU A 141 -6.43 16.41 9.23
N GLN A 142 -5.17 16.85 9.12
CA GLN A 142 -4.70 17.47 7.89
C GLN A 142 -3.98 16.41 7.04
N PRO A 143 -4.56 16.00 5.92
CA PRO A 143 -3.84 15.16 4.97
C PRO A 143 -2.56 15.88 4.52
N ILE A 144 -1.44 15.17 4.55
CA ILE A 144 -0.14 15.68 4.10
C ILE A 144 0.18 15.11 2.72
N ARG A 145 -0.11 13.80 2.54
CA ARG A 145 0.32 13.04 1.36
C ARG A 145 -0.55 11.80 1.18
N TYR A 146 -0.67 11.35 -0.06
CA TYR A 146 -1.36 10.11 -0.42
C TYR A 146 -0.35 9.04 -0.85
N GLU A 147 -0.72 7.78 -0.63
CA GLU A 147 0.06 6.62 -1.02
C GLU A 147 -0.85 5.54 -1.62
N LEU A 148 -0.45 4.96 -2.75
CA LEU A 148 -1.10 3.80 -3.36
C LEU A 148 -0.04 2.74 -3.62
N THR A 149 -0.19 1.56 -3.01
CA THR A 149 0.75 0.46 -3.18
C THR A 149 0.06 -0.79 -3.72
N TYR A 150 0.70 -1.42 -4.71
CA TYR A 150 0.35 -2.72 -5.26
C TYR A 150 1.46 -3.71 -4.95
N ILE A 151 1.11 -4.84 -4.33
CA ILE A 151 2.04 -5.92 -4.03
C ILE A 151 1.69 -7.11 -4.90
N ASN A 152 2.65 -7.51 -5.74
CA ASN A 152 2.55 -8.68 -6.59
C ASN A 152 3.50 -9.76 -6.06
N GLN A 153 3.02 -10.99 -5.99
CA GLN A 153 3.80 -12.16 -5.60
C GLN A 153 3.85 -13.14 -6.76
N ILE A 154 5.05 -13.45 -7.20
CA ILE A 154 5.31 -14.27 -8.37
C ILE A 154 6.13 -15.48 -7.94
N ASP A 155 5.59 -16.67 -8.16
CA ASP A 155 6.22 -17.94 -7.84
C ASP A 155 6.26 -18.86 -9.07
N VAL A 156 6.57 -20.13 -8.86
CA VAL A 156 6.69 -21.14 -9.92
C VAL A 156 5.40 -21.25 -10.76
N SER A 157 4.25 -21.12 -10.15
CA SER A 157 2.95 -21.19 -10.85
C SER A 157 2.74 -20.03 -11.83
N LEU A 158 3.43 -18.92 -11.58
CA LEU A 158 3.44 -17.70 -12.39
C LEU A 158 4.70 -17.53 -13.24
N GLY A 159 5.55 -18.58 -13.32
CA GLY A 159 6.67 -18.64 -14.26
C GLY A 159 8.00 -18.14 -13.72
N TRP A 160 8.16 -18.01 -12.39
CA TRP A 160 9.43 -17.64 -11.78
C TRP A 160 9.80 -18.64 -10.66
N SER A 161 11.03 -19.17 -10.65
CA SER A 161 11.48 -20.17 -9.68
C SER A 161 12.77 -19.85 -8.96
N ASN A 162 13.61 -18.96 -9.50
CA ASN A 162 14.92 -18.67 -8.93
C ASN A 162 15.48 -17.31 -9.40
N PRO A 163 16.51 -16.76 -8.71
CA PRO A 163 17.10 -15.45 -9.01
C PRO A 163 17.64 -15.29 -10.43
N GLY A 164 18.07 -16.37 -11.06
CA GLY A 164 18.57 -16.36 -12.44
C GLY A 164 17.48 -16.12 -13.50
N GLU A 165 16.21 -16.08 -13.11
CA GLU A 165 15.07 -16.02 -14.01
C GLU A 165 14.33 -14.68 -14.02
N HIS A 166 14.84 -13.63 -13.33
CA HIS A 166 14.19 -12.32 -13.32
C HIS A 166 13.93 -11.76 -14.73
N GLN A 167 14.86 -11.99 -15.67
CA GLN A 167 14.72 -11.58 -17.07
C GLN A 167 13.60 -12.32 -17.82
N LYS A 168 13.06 -13.41 -17.30
CA LYS A 168 11.88 -14.06 -17.87
C LYS A 168 10.60 -13.29 -17.53
N VAL A 169 10.60 -12.59 -16.39
CA VAL A 169 9.43 -11.82 -15.89
C VAL A 169 9.52 -10.37 -16.34
N PHE A 170 10.68 -9.72 -16.13
CA PHE A 170 10.87 -8.29 -16.34
C PHE A 170 11.79 -7.99 -17.51
N ASN A 171 11.37 -7.06 -18.39
CA ASN A 171 12.09 -6.68 -19.60
C ASN A 171 13.29 -5.75 -19.36
N PHE A 172 13.35 -5.08 -18.20
CA PHE A 172 14.44 -4.18 -17.82
C PHE A 172 15.61 -4.91 -17.12
N ILE A 173 15.46 -6.17 -16.78
CA ILE A 173 16.50 -7.02 -16.22
C ILE A 173 17.05 -7.89 -17.36
N GLY A 174 18.02 -7.37 -18.09
CA GLY A 174 18.40 -7.90 -19.40
C GLY A 174 19.56 -8.89 -19.42
N ARG A 175 20.07 -9.39 -18.27
CA ARG A 175 21.25 -10.27 -18.29
C ARG A 175 20.90 -11.74 -18.04
N SER A 176 21.34 -12.62 -18.96
CA SER A 176 21.49 -14.05 -18.66
C SER A 176 22.76 -14.30 -17.83
N TRP A 177 22.66 -15.22 -16.89
CA TRP A 177 23.76 -15.59 -15.99
C TRP A 177 24.54 -16.83 -16.47
N GLU A 178 24.15 -17.42 -17.59
CA GLU A 178 24.78 -18.67 -18.12
C GLU A 178 26.27 -18.55 -18.35
N SER A 179 26.75 -17.37 -18.74
CA SER A 179 28.17 -17.11 -18.98
C SER A 179 28.91 -16.52 -17.79
N CYS A 180 28.28 -16.43 -16.62
CA CYS A 180 28.91 -15.89 -15.43
C CYS A 180 29.74 -16.95 -14.72
N THR A 181 31.03 -16.64 -14.41
CA THR A 181 31.93 -17.55 -13.74
C THR A 181 31.41 -18.07 -12.39
N LEU A 182 30.68 -17.25 -11.66
CA LEU A 182 30.06 -17.60 -10.37
C LEU A 182 28.65 -18.18 -10.51
N GLY A 183 28.16 -18.35 -11.75
CA GLY A 183 26.78 -18.77 -12.00
C GLY A 183 25.78 -17.67 -11.72
N GLN A 184 24.53 -18.05 -11.41
CA GLN A 184 23.47 -17.12 -11.08
C GLN A 184 23.63 -16.55 -9.67
N PRO A 185 23.18 -15.30 -9.41
CA PRO A 185 23.25 -14.72 -8.08
C PRO A 185 22.32 -15.45 -7.10
N ALA A 186 22.74 -15.58 -5.85
CA ALA A 186 21.87 -16.08 -4.77
C ALA A 186 20.76 -15.09 -4.39
N LEU A 187 21.00 -13.80 -4.60
CA LEU A 187 20.06 -12.71 -4.32
C LEU A 187 20.20 -11.63 -5.38
N GLN A 188 19.06 -11.16 -5.90
CA GLN A 188 19.00 -10.01 -6.79
C GLN A 188 17.81 -9.13 -6.42
N ASN A 189 18.10 -7.91 -5.99
CA ASN A 189 17.09 -6.89 -5.72
C ASN A 189 17.26 -5.73 -6.69
N THR A 190 16.15 -5.12 -7.09
CA THR A 190 16.15 -3.95 -7.98
C THR A 190 15.18 -2.92 -7.43
N ASN A 191 15.61 -1.66 -7.45
CA ASN A 191 14.79 -0.52 -7.08
C ASN A 191 14.82 0.51 -8.21
N LEU A 192 13.63 0.90 -8.69
CA LEU A 192 13.45 1.94 -9.70
C LEU A 192 12.56 3.03 -9.11
N GLU A 193 12.83 4.28 -9.47
CA GLU A 193 11.97 5.41 -9.14
C GLU A 193 11.65 6.21 -10.40
N PHE A 194 10.36 6.46 -10.61
CA PHE A 194 9.82 7.25 -11.72
C PHE A 194 9.16 8.50 -11.20
N VAL A 195 9.27 9.59 -11.95
CA VAL A 195 8.49 10.80 -11.71
C VAL A 195 7.15 10.66 -12.41
N LEU A 196 6.06 10.76 -11.66
CA LEU A 196 4.72 10.71 -12.22
C LEU A 196 4.41 11.99 -13.01
N PRO A 197 3.65 11.89 -14.11
CA PRO A 197 3.31 13.04 -14.92
C PRO A 197 2.45 14.06 -14.15
N ASN A 198 2.41 15.29 -14.63
CA ASN A 198 1.57 16.38 -14.11
C ASN A 198 1.76 16.70 -12.62
N GLY A 199 2.95 16.44 -12.08
CA GLY A 199 3.26 16.72 -10.69
C GLY A 199 2.54 15.79 -9.69
N LEU A 200 2.09 14.61 -10.12
CA LEU A 200 1.40 13.64 -9.25
C LEU A 200 2.32 12.98 -8.21
N GLY A 201 3.63 13.22 -8.28
CA GLY A 201 4.62 12.71 -7.33
C GLY A 201 5.56 11.68 -7.94
N THR A 202 5.84 10.60 -7.21
CA THR A 202 6.78 9.54 -7.63
C THR A 202 6.12 8.18 -7.60
N LEU A 203 6.68 7.25 -8.39
CA LEU A 203 6.35 5.83 -8.39
C LEU A 203 7.64 5.05 -8.16
N SER A 204 7.73 4.38 -7.01
CA SER A 204 8.80 3.44 -6.70
C SER A 204 8.38 2.03 -7.12
N VAL A 205 9.30 1.28 -7.75
CA VAL A 205 9.13 -0.14 -8.08
C VAL A 205 10.26 -0.91 -7.45
N VAL A 206 9.93 -1.80 -6.52
CA VAL A 206 10.89 -2.64 -5.80
C VAL A 206 10.66 -4.09 -6.20
N VAL A 207 11.67 -4.71 -6.81
CA VAL A 207 11.69 -6.15 -7.09
C VAL A 207 12.64 -6.80 -6.10
N SER A 208 12.12 -7.68 -5.25
CA SER A 208 12.89 -8.35 -4.19
C SER A 208 12.49 -9.82 -4.05
N GLN A 209 13.40 -10.60 -3.48
CA GLN A 209 13.19 -12.02 -3.25
C GLN A 209 12.85 -12.30 -1.79
N ALA A 210 12.03 -13.31 -1.58
CA ALA A 210 11.75 -13.88 -0.27
C ALA A 210 11.59 -15.42 -0.37
N MET A 211 11.44 -16.03 0.77
CA MET A 211 11.08 -17.45 0.89
C MET A 211 9.74 -17.56 1.60
N LYS A 212 8.85 -18.40 1.10
CA LYS A 212 7.65 -18.81 1.84
C LYS A 212 8.07 -19.65 3.06
N LEU A 213 7.12 -19.88 3.98
CA LEU A 213 7.37 -20.73 5.17
C LEU A 213 7.73 -22.17 4.82
N ASP A 214 7.32 -22.67 3.67
CA ASP A 214 7.62 -23.98 3.11
C ASP A 214 8.91 -24.01 2.28
N GLU A 215 9.76 -22.96 2.41
CA GLU A 215 11.01 -22.79 1.67
C GLU A 215 10.82 -22.59 0.14
N THR A 216 9.59 -22.39 -0.34
CA THR A 216 9.37 -22.06 -1.75
C THR A 216 9.83 -20.63 -2.03
N PRO A 217 10.69 -20.41 -3.07
CA PRO A 217 11.13 -19.09 -3.43
C PRO A 217 9.98 -18.24 -3.97
N LEU A 218 10.03 -16.95 -3.65
CA LEU A 218 9.00 -15.98 -4.01
C LEU A 218 9.65 -14.69 -4.49
N LEU A 219 9.15 -14.15 -5.58
CA LEU A 219 9.54 -12.85 -6.10
C LEU A 219 8.43 -11.84 -5.79
N PHE A 220 8.76 -10.81 -5.03
CA PHE A 220 7.91 -9.66 -4.80
C PHE A 220 8.17 -8.60 -5.85
N CYS A 221 7.09 -8.00 -6.35
CA CYS A 221 7.15 -6.75 -7.10
C CYS A 221 6.17 -5.76 -6.46
N GLU A 222 6.71 -4.80 -5.72
CA GLU A 222 5.95 -3.74 -5.07
C GLU A 222 6.03 -2.47 -5.91
N LEU A 223 4.87 -1.88 -6.21
CA LEU A 223 4.76 -0.59 -6.89
C LEU A 223 4.07 0.39 -5.93
N THR A 224 4.76 1.45 -5.55
CA THR A 224 4.24 2.45 -4.60
C THR A 224 4.28 3.84 -5.22
N ALA A 225 3.09 4.37 -5.53
CA ALA A 225 2.91 5.77 -5.91
C ALA A 225 2.75 6.64 -4.65
N ARG A 226 3.43 7.79 -4.61
CA ARG A 226 3.32 8.79 -3.53
C ARG A 226 3.10 10.16 -4.10
N SER A 227 2.08 10.88 -3.58
CA SER A 227 1.88 12.27 -3.92
C SER A 227 2.95 13.16 -3.28
N PRO A 228 3.27 14.33 -3.86
CA PRO A 228 4.18 15.28 -3.23
C PRO A 228 3.54 15.94 -2.00
N ASP A 229 2.22 16.10 -2.04
CA ASP A 229 1.38 16.69 -1.00
C ASP A 229 -0.10 16.26 -1.19
N ALA A 230 -1.01 16.81 -0.41
CA ALA A 230 -2.45 16.54 -0.46
C ALA A 230 -3.28 17.65 -1.12
N ARG A 231 -2.68 18.50 -1.98
CA ARG A 231 -3.38 19.61 -2.66
C ARG A 231 -4.29 19.14 -3.81
N VAL A 232 -3.95 18.00 -4.41
CA VAL A 232 -4.84 17.37 -5.41
C VAL A 232 -5.98 16.68 -4.67
N GLU A 233 -7.18 16.77 -5.22
CA GLU A 233 -8.35 16.09 -4.66
C GLU A 233 -8.09 14.57 -4.59
N LEU A 234 -8.51 13.95 -3.47
CA LEU A 234 -8.18 12.58 -3.10
C LEU A 234 -8.53 11.58 -4.21
N SER A 235 -9.77 11.59 -4.68
CA SER A 235 -10.27 10.64 -5.69
C SER A 235 -9.52 10.79 -7.00
N ARG A 236 -9.28 12.03 -7.42
CA ARG A 236 -8.56 12.34 -8.66
C ARG A 236 -7.11 11.85 -8.61
N TRP A 237 -6.46 12.03 -7.45
CA TRP A 237 -5.09 11.54 -7.29
C TRP A 237 -5.03 10.02 -7.36
N PHE A 238 -5.91 9.33 -6.59
CA PHE A 238 -5.92 7.87 -6.54
C PHE A 238 -6.24 7.23 -7.90
N GLU A 239 -7.16 7.81 -8.65
CA GLU A 239 -7.47 7.34 -10.01
C GLU A 239 -6.25 7.46 -10.94
N ALA A 240 -5.59 8.62 -10.94
CA ALA A 240 -4.42 8.85 -11.76
C ALA A 240 -3.22 7.98 -11.32
N ALA A 241 -3.00 7.80 -10.01
CA ALA A 241 -1.97 6.93 -9.45
C ALA A 241 -2.22 5.47 -9.86
N HIS A 242 -3.46 4.98 -9.75
CA HIS A 242 -3.84 3.65 -10.19
C HIS A 242 -3.51 3.39 -11.67
N GLN A 243 -3.90 4.32 -12.55
CA GLN A 243 -3.61 4.20 -13.99
C GLN A 243 -2.11 4.10 -14.26
N ASN A 244 -1.30 4.96 -13.61
CA ASN A 244 0.15 4.95 -13.77
C ASN A 244 0.79 3.67 -13.19
N VAL A 245 0.35 3.20 -12.02
CA VAL A 245 0.85 1.96 -11.39
C VAL A 245 0.59 0.76 -12.30
N VAL A 246 -0.66 0.60 -12.78
CA VAL A 246 -1.03 -0.52 -13.64
C VAL A 246 -0.29 -0.47 -14.97
N GLN A 247 -0.23 0.70 -15.61
CA GLN A 247 0.47 0.85 -16.89
C GLN A 247 1.97 0.57 -16.74
N THR A 248 2.61 1.13 -15.70
CA THR A 248 4.04 0.89 -15.44
C THR A 248 4.29 -0.60 -15.19
N PHE A 249 3.45 -1.27 -14.38
CA PHE A 249 3.60 -2.70 -14.16
C PHE A 249 3.58 -3.47 -15.48
N ILE A 250 2.61 -3.22 -16.36
CA ILE A 250 2.50 -3.87 -17.67
C ILE A 250 3.71 -3.57 -18.55
N ASP A 251 4.18 -2.33 -18.58
CA ASP A 251 5.32 -1.91 -19.39
C ASP A 251 6.64 -2.58 -18.96
N LEU A 252 6.76 -2.92 -17.67
CA LEU A 252 7.94 -3.60 -17.12
C LEU A 252 7.96 -5.12 -17.35
N LEU A 253 6.84 -5.73 -17.78
CA LEU A 253 6.74 -7.17 -17.98
C LEU A 253 7.24 -7.60 -19.36
N GLN A 254 7.80 -8.80 -19.43
CA GLN A 254 8.09 -9.49 -20.68
C GLN A 254 6.79 -9.88 -21.41
N GLU A 255 6.82 -9.85 -22.74
CA GLU A 255 5.66 -10.19 -23.56
C GLU A 255 5.16 -11.62 -23.35
N ASP A 256 6.07 -12.56 -23.10
CA ASP A 256 5.69 -13.95 -22.87
C ASP A 256 5.01 -14.13 -21.52
N ILE A 257 5.42 -13.39 -20.48
CA ILE A 257 4.75 -13.40 -19.17
C ILE A 257 3.34 -12.79 -19.29
N LYS A 258 3.17 -11.71 -20.05
CA LYS A 258 1.84 -11.12 -20.33
C LYS A 258 0.87 -12.15 -20.91
N LYS A 259 1.35 -12.99 -21.84
CA LYS A 259 0.58 -14.08 -22.44
C LYS A 259 0.27 -15.20 -21.43
N ILE A 260 1.26 -15.63 -20.65
CA ILE A 260 1.11 -16.67 -19.61
C ILE A 260 0.08 -16.23 -18.55
N TRP A 261 0.10 -14.95 -18.13
CA TRP A 261 -0.86 -14.41 -17.17
C TRP A 261 -2.20 -14.03 -17.81
N GLY A 262 -2.32 -14.12 -19.13
CA GLY A 262 -3.56 -13.86 -19.86
C GLY A 262 -3.98 -12.41 -19.81
N LEU A 263 -3.05 -11.47 -20.11
CA LEU A 263 -3.35 -10.05 -20.21
C LEU A 263 -4.39 -9.81 -21.32
N GLN A 264 -5.47 -9.13 -20.97
CA GLN A 264 -6.53 -8.70 -21.89
C GLN A 264 -6.81 -7.21 -21.71
N TRP A 265 -7.20 -6.58 -22.81
CA TRP A 265 -7.66 -5.18 -22.83
C TRP A 265 -9.16 -5.16 -23.11
N LEU A 266 -9.93 -4.62 -22.17
CA LEU A 266 -11.37 -4.47 -22.31
C LEU A 266 -11.69 -3.00 -22.63
N GLU A 267 -12.58 -2.78 -23.58
CA GLU A 267 -13.19 -1.47 -23.83
C GLU A 267 -14.21 -1.18 -22.71
N GLN A 268 -14.12 0.02 -22.15
CA GLN A 268 -15.12 0.55 -21.22
C GLN A 268 -16.24 1.23 -21.95
#